data_13ec659d9f2eb6fc2d68f23496f90d95
#
_entry.id   13ec659d9f2eb6fc2d68f23496f90d95
#
_cell.length_a   1.000
_cell.length_b   1.000
_cell.length_c   1.000
_cell.angle_alpha   90.00
_cell.angle_beta   90.00
_cell.angle_gamma   90.00
#
_symmetry.space_group_name_H-M   'P 1'
#
loop_
_entity.id
_entity.type
_entity.pdbx_description
1 polymer ?
#
loop_
_entity_poly.entity_id
_entity_poly.type
_entity_poly.pdbx_seq_one_letter_code
_entity_poly.pdbx_strand_id
1 'polypeptide(L)'
;MFYTAEADLRSLLAALRDIEPKKTYITPLELVAALCAYITWPDVLSDRLVHHFIDNRAARSGLIKGASGKADCARIITAVHVELLALRCQSWFGFVYSEDNLADLPSRGDFRLLESLGAAWRACQLPRVDAWAIPRVAHT
;
A
#
# COMPACT_ATOMS: atom_id res chain seq x y z
N MET A 1 -8.68 0.15 -17.37
CA MET A 1 -8.37 0.94 -16.15
C MET A 1 -9.24 0.46 -15.00
N PHE A 2 -8.67 0.35 -13.81
CA PHE A 2 -9.37 -0.08 -12.60
C PHE A 2 -9.19 0.91 -11.49
N TYR A 3 -10.12 0.94 -10.54
CA TYR A 3 -9.97 1.72 -9.32
C TYR A 3 -10.60 0.99 -8.14
N THR A 4 -10.16 1.35 -6.94
CA THR A 4 -10.73 0.91 -5.67
C THR A 4 -10.75 2.07 -4.69
N ALA A 5 -11.55 1.94 -3.67
CA ALA A 5 -11.60 2.85 -2.53
C ALA A 5 -12.23 2.12 -1.36
N GLU A 6 -12.08 2.69 -0.19
CA GLU A 6 -12.68 2.21 1.05
C GLU A 6 -12.35 0.77 1.43
N ALA A 7 -11.85 0.63 2.63
CA ALA A 7 -11.63 -0.65 3.29
C ALA A 7 -11.86 -0.49 4.78
N ASP A 8 -12.29 -1.57 5.44
CA ASP A 8 -12.36 -1.58 6.89
C ASP A 8 -10.96 -1.77 7.47
N LEU A 9 -10.41 -0.71 8.04
CA LEU A 9 -9.05 -0.68 8.57
C LEU A 9 -8.93 -1.02 10.06
N ARG A 10 -10.02 -1.39 10.75
CA ARG A 10 -10.01 -1.58 12.20
C ARG A 10 -8.99 -2.62 12.66
N SER A 11 -9.00 -3.79 12.06
CA SER A 11 -8.05 -4.87 12.38
C SER A 11 -6.62 -4.48 12.04
N LEU A 12 -6.44 -3.79 10.93
CA LEU A 12 -5.14 -3.32 10.48
C LEU A 12 -4.55 -2.29 11.44
N LEU A 13 -5.36 -1.30 11.85
CA LEU A 13 -4.92 -0.27 12.81
C LEU A 13 -4.57 -0.89 14.16
N ALA A 14 -5.34 -1.88 14.62
CA ALA A 14 -5.03 -2.60 15.84
C ALA A 14 -3.67 -3.29 15.75
N ALA A 15 -3.37 -3.95 14.64
CA ALA A 15 -2.08 -4.59 14.41
C ALA A 15 -0.93 -3.58 14.35
N LEU A 16 -1.12 -2.45 13.71
CA LEU A 16 -0.11 -1.39 13.66
C LEU A 16 0.19 -0.81 15.05
N ARG A 17 -0.84 -0.63 15.88
CA ARG A 17 -0.68 -0.18 17.27
C ARG A 17 0.12 -1.18 18.10
N ASP A 18 -0.07 -2.47 17.88
CA ASP A 18 0.69 -3.52 18.56
C ASP A 18 2.16 -3.52 18.17
N ILE A 19 2.47 -3.19 16.93
CA ILE A 19 3.85 -3.13 16.44
C ILE A 19 4.57 -1.89 16.97
N GLU A 20 3.96 -0.72 16.82
CA GLU A 20 4.55 0.56 17.20
C GLU A 20 3.44 1.56 17.57
N PRO A 21 3.13 1.72 18.87
CA PRO A 21 2.17 2.73 19.32
C PRO A 21 2.63 4.15 18.97
N LYS A 22 1.76 4.95 18.36
CA LYS A 22 2.05 6.33 18.00
C LYS A 22 0.75 7.13 17.86
N LYS A 23 0.87 8.46 17.73
CA LYS A 23 -0.29 9.35 17.62
C LYS A 23 -0.94 9.32 16.24
N THR A 24 -0.17 9.08 15.18
CA THR A 24 -0.65 9.11 13.81
C THR A 24 -0.03 7.99 12.99
N TYR A 25 -0.80 7.42 12.09
CA TYR A 25 -0.42 6.31 11.21
C TYR A 25 -0.46 6.69 9.74
N ILE A 26 -0.28 7.97 9.40
CA ILE A 26 -0.38 8.45 8.01
C ILE A 26 0.60 7.70 7.11
N THR A 27 1.89 7.70 7.43
CA THR A 27 2.90 7.02 6.61
C THR A 27 2.71 5.50 6.54
N PRO A 28 2.48 4.78 7.66
CA PRO A 28 2.13 3.36 7.58
C PRO A 28 0.90 3.07 6.71
N LEU A 29 -0.15 3.88 6.80
CA LEU A 29 -1.36 3.69 5.98
C LEU A 29 -1.13 3.97 4.50
N GLU A 30 -0.29 4.94 4.15
CA GLU A 30 0.13 5.17 2.77
C GLU A 30 0.89 3.96 2.21
N LEU A 31 1.75 3.36 3.01
CA LEU A 31 2.46 2.13 2.64
C LEU A 31 1.52 0.95 2.49
N VAL A 32 0.52 0.83 3.35
CA VAL A 32 -0.53 -0.19 3.22
C VAL A 32 -1.32 0.00 1.94
N ALA A 33 -1.66 1.24 1.58
CA ALA A 33 -2.35 1.52 0.33
C ALA A 33 -1.53 1.06 -0.88
N ALA A 34 -0.21 1.28 -0.85
CA ALA A 34 0.69 0.78 -1.88
C ALA A 34 0.67 -0.75 -1.96
N LEU A 35 0.73 -1.43 -0.81
CA LEU A 35 0.66 -2.89 -0.74
C LEU A 35 -0.68 -3.43 -1.28
N CYS A 36 -1.79 -2.78 -0.94
CA CYS A 36 -3.12 -3.15 -1.41
C CYS A 36 -3.22 -3.16 -2.94
N ALA A 37 -2.52 -2.27 -3.63
CA ALA A 37 -2.52 -2.24 -5.09
C ALA A 37 -2.02 -3.57 -5.68
N TYR A 38 -0.94 -4.11 -5.15
CA TYR A 38 -0.36 -5.36 -5.63
C TYR A 38 -1.19 -6.58 -5.25
N ILE A 39 -1.87 -6.54 -4.12
CA ILE A 39 -2.75 -7.63 -3.66
C ILE A 39 -4.08 -7.61 -4.41
N THR A 40 -4.59 -6.42 -4.76
CA THR A 40 -5.89 -6.25 -5.43
C THR A 40 -5.82 -6.59 -6.92
N TRP A 41 -4.69 -6.28 -7.59
CA TRP A 41 -4.54 -6.44 -9.04
C TRP A 41 -3.37 -7.35 -9.45
N PRO A 42 -3.23 -8.56 -8.90
CA PRO A 42 -2.14 -9.45 -9.28
C PRO A 42 -2.20 -9.85 -10.76
N ASP A 43 -3.40 -10.01 -11.31
CA ASP A 43 -3.66 -10.33 -12.71
C ASP A 43 -3.20 -9.22 -13.67
N VAL A 44 -3.28 -7.97 -13.24
CA VAL A 44 -2.89 -6.81 -14.06
C VAL A 44 -1.38 -6.53 -13.93
N LEU A 45 -0.82 -6.75 -12.74
CA LEU A 45 0.53 -6.28 -12.40
C LEU A 45 1.61 -7.36 -12.54
N SER A 46 1.24 -8.64 -12.68
CA SER A 46 2.20 -9.72 -12.83
C SER A 46 3.03 -9.56 -14.11
N ASP A 47 4.34 -9.77 -13.98
CA ASP A 47 5.31 -9.68 -15.09
C ASP A 47 5.35 -8.29 -15.74
N ARG A 48 5.08 -7.22 -14.98
CA ARG A 48 5.01 -5.86 -15.51
C ARG A 48 6.10 -4.94 -14.95
N LEU A 49 6.42 -3.93 -15.74
CA LEU A 49 7.09 -2.71 -15.29
C LEU A 49 6.00 -1.72 -14.92
N VAL A 50 6.04 -1.18 -13.70
CA VAL A 50 4.99 -0.33 -13.15
C VAL A 50 5.57 1.00 -12.70
N HIS A 51 4.96 2.09 -13.10
CA HIS A 51 5.17 3.40 -12.47
C HIS A 51 4.12 3.56 -11.38
N HIS A 52 4.56 3.55 -10.13
CA HIS A 52 3.69 3.68 -8.96
C HIS A 52 3.89 5.06 -8.35
N PHE A 53 2.91 5.93 -8.51
CA PHE A 53 2.94 7.28 -7.97
C PHE A 53 2.39 7.33 -6.55
N ILE A 54 3.13 7.98 -5.66
CA ILE A 54 2.81 8.07 -4.24
C ILE A 54 2.92 9.54 -3.84
N ASP A 55 1.93 10.04 -3.11
CA ASP A 55 1.88 11.43 -2.67
C ASP A 55 2.42 11.66 -1.24
N ASN A 56 3.08 10.68 -0.68
CA ASN A 56 3.76 10.76 0.61
C ASN A 56 5.26 10.50 0.43
N ARG A 57 6.08 11.51 0.69
CA ARG A 57 7.53 11.44 0.45
C ARG A 57 8.23 10.41 1.33
N ALA A 58 7.82 10.28 2.58
CA ALA A 58 8.40 9.31 3.52
C ALA A 58 8.10 7.87 3.08
N ALA A 59 6.87 7.60 2.65
CA ALA A 59 6.47 6.30 2.12
C ALA A 59 7.26 5.95 0.85
N ARG A 60 7.33 6.87 -0.10
CA ARG A 60 8.11 6.69 -1.33
C ARG A 60 9.58 6.40 -1.03
N SER A 61 10.19 7.20 -0.16
CA SER A 61 11.61 7.02 0.21
C SER A 61 11.86 5.64 0.81
N GLY A 62 10.98 5.19 1.72
CA GLY A 62 11.07 3.87 2.31
C GLY A 62 10.94 2.75 1.29
N LEU A 63 10.01 2.87 0.35
CA LEU A 63 9.81 1.88 -0.72
C LEU A 63 11.01 1.80 -1.65
N ILE A 64 11.61 2.92 -2.01
CA ILE A 64 12.83 2.96 -2.85
C ILE A 64 14.01 2.31 -2.11
N LYS A 65 14.20 2.64 -0.83
CA LYS A 65 15.29 2.09 -0.02
C LYS A 65 15.08 0.62 0.35
N GLY A 66 13.83 0.17 0.39
CA GLY A 66 13.47 -1.15 0.89
C GLY A 66 13.61 -1.27 2.41
N ALA A 67 13.63 -0.16 3.14
CA ALA A 67 13.87 -0.13 4.58
C ALA A 67 13.28 1.13 5.23
N SER A 68 13.07 1.06 6.53
CA SER A 68 12.68 2.19 7.38
C SER A 68 13.21 2.01 8.78
N GLY A 69 13.52 3.12 9.46
CA GLY A 69 13.85 3.13 10.89
C GLY A 69 12.64 2.91 11.80
N LYS A 70 11.42 2.92 11.26
CA LYS A 70 10.17 2.66 11.98
C LYS A 70 9.76 1.21 11.80
N ALA A 71 9.49 0.49 12.88
CA ALA A 71 9.21 -0.96 12.84
C ALA A 71 7.97 -1.30 12.01
N ASP A 72 6.88 -0.55 12.14
CA ASP A 72 5.66 -0.75 11.37
C ASP A 72 5.89 -0.51 9.88
N CYS A 73 6.52 0.60 9.52
CA CYS A 73 6.86 0.92 8.14
C CYS A 73 7.79 -0.12 7.52
N ALA A 74 8.81 -0.56 8.25
CA ALA A 74 9.76 -1.56 7.77
C ALA A 74 9.07 -2.88 7.43
N ARG A 75 8.11 -3.32 8.23
CA ARG A 75 7.34 -4.55 7.97
C ARG A 75 6.46 -4.45 6.74
N ILE A 76 5.78 -3.32 6.56
CA ILE A 76 4.93 -3.08 5.38
C ILE A 76 5.79 -3.00 4.12
N ILE A 77 6.90 -2.28 4.17
CA ILE A 77 7.85 -2.17 3.04
C ILE A 77 8.37 -3.54 2.63
N THR A 78 8.74 -4.38 3.60
CA THR A 78 9.15 -5.77 3.32
C THR A 78 8.03 -6.55 2.65
N ALA A 79 6.80 -6.42 3.12
CA ALA A 79 5.64 -7.08 2.51
C ALA A 79 5.41 -6.62 1.07
N VAL A 80 5.58 -5.33 0.76
CA VAL A 80 5.50 -4.81 -0.61
C VAL A 80 6.54 -5.48 -1.49
N HIS A 81 7.80 -5.52 -1.07
CA HIS A 81 8.87 -6.11 -1.88
C HIS A 81 8.71 -7.63 -2.05
N VAL A 82 8.17 -8.33 -1.06
CA VAL A 82 7.82 -9.75 -1.19
C VAL A 82 6.74 -9.94 -2.26
N GLU A 83 5.70 -9.12 -2.26
CA GLU A 83 4.65 -9.16 -3.30
C GLU A 83 5.21 -8.86 -4.69
N LEU A 84 6.08 -7.86 -4.81
CA LEU A 84 6.74 -7.53 -6.07
C LEU A 84 7.53 -8.72 -6.63
N LEU A 85 8.27 -9.43 -5.78
CA LEU A 85 9.00 -10.64 -6.16
C LEU A 85 8.04 -11.75 -6.59
N ALA A 86 6.98 -11.99 -5.83
CA ALA A 86 6.00 -13.03 -6.14
C ALA A 86 5.29 -12.77 -7.47
N LEU A 87 4.99 -11.52 -7.78
CA LEU A 87 4.35 -11.09 -9.03
C LEU A 87 5.35 -10.96 -10.19
N ARG A 88 6.65 -11.02 -9.93
CA ARG A 88 7.70 -10.67 -10.91
C ARG A 88 7.45 -9.28 -11.50
N CYS A 89 7.07 -8.35 -10.64
CA CYS A 89 6.74 -6.98 -10.97
C CYS A 89 7.92 -6.08 -10.58
N GLN A 90 8.31 -5.19 -11.47
CA GLN A 90 9.28 -4.14 -11.17
C GLN A 90 8.54 -2.82 -11.09
N SER A 91 8.58 -2.19 -9.92
CA SER A 91 7.95 -0.91 -9.69
C SER A 91 8.96 0.21 -9.55
N TRP A 92 8.70 1.29 -10.28
CA TRP A 92 9.38 2.56 -10.11
C TRP A 92 8.48 3.47 -9.28
N PHE A 93 8.93 3.84 -8.08
CA PHE A 93 8.16 4.68 -7.18
C PHE A 93 8.42 6.16 -7.46
N GLY A 94 7.43 6.82 -8.06
CA GLY A 94 7.45 8.24 -8.34
C GLY A 94 6.67 9.04 -7.30
N PHE A 95 6.98 10.33 -7.18
CA PHE A 95 6.23 11.24 -6.34
C PHE A 95 5.20 12.00 -7.18
N VAL A 96 4.01 12.19 -6.62
CA VAL A 96 2.97 13.05 -7.18
C VAL A 96 2.44 13.96 -6.07
N TYR A 97 2.18 15.23 -6.38
CA TYR A 97 1.51 16.12 -5.44
C TYR A 97 0.06 15.66 -5.24
N SER A 98 -0.47 15.82 -4.01
CA SER A 98 -1.83 15.37 -3.68
C SER A 98 -2.88 15.95 -4.61
N GLU A 99 -2.76 17.22 -4.98
CA GLU A 99 -3.67 17.89 -5.91
C GLU A 99 -3.65 17.32 -7.34
N ASP A 100 -2.57 16.65 -7.72
CA ASP A 100 -2.41 16.02 -9.04
C ASP A 100 -2.67 14.51 -9.00
N ASN A 101 -2.95 13.96 -7.81
CA ASN A 101 -3.13 12.52 -7.62
C ASN A 101 -4.59 12.11 -7.91
N LEU A 102 -4.80 11.44 -9.05
CA LEU A 102 -6.12 10.95 -9.43
C LEU A 102 -6.73 9.98 -8.40
N ALA A 103 -5.90 9.25 -7.67
CA ALA A 103 -6.36 8.33 -6.64
C ALA A 103 -6.97 9.04 -5.42
N ASP A 104 -6.72 10.33 -5.26
CA ASP A 104 -7.33 11.13 -4.20
C ASP A 104 -8.85 11.28 -4.37
N LEU A 105 -9.33 11.31 -5.62
CA LEU A 105 -10.76 11.43 -5.93
C LEU A 105 -11.57 10.24 -5.37
N PRO A 106 -11.26 8.97 -5.67
CA PRO A 106 -12.01 7.87 -5.10
C PRO A 106 -11.86 7.76 -3.58
N SER A 107 -10.74 8.19 -3.01
CA SER A 107 -10.57 8.23 -1.55
C SER A 107 -11.55 9.19 -0.86
N ARG A 108 -12.05 10.17 -1.59
CA ARG A 108 -13.08 11.13 -1.15
C ARG A 108 -14.49 10.75 -1.59
N GLY A 109 -14.67 9.56 -2.18
CA GLY A 109 -15.96 9.10 -2.70
C GLY A 109 -16.37 9.75 -4.02
N ASP A 110 -15.46 10.40 -4.73
CA ASP A 110 -15.74 10.99 -6.05
C ASP A 110 -15.21 10.05 -7.15
N PHE A 111 -16.11 9.36 -7.82
CA PHE A 111 -15.81 8.37 -8.86
C PHE A 111 -16.09 8.86 -10.28
N ARG A 112 -16.62 10.08 -10.43
CA ARG A 112 -17.15 10.59 -11.70
C ARG A 112 -16.11 10.62 -12.81
N LEU A 113 -14.91 11.14 -12.53
CA LEU A 113 -13.85 11.21 -13.53
C LEU A 113 -13.39 9.81 -13.95
N LEU A 114 -13.17 8.91 -13.00
CA LEU A 114 -12.73 7.54 -13.28
C LEU A 114 -13.77 6.76 -14.08
N GLU A 115 -15.03 6.89 -13.73
CA GLU A 115 -16.14 6.29 -14.49
C GLU A 115 -16.22 6.84 -15.90
N SER A 116 -16.03 8.16 -16.08
CA SER A 116 -16.02 8.80 -17.40
C SER A 116 -14.86 8.34 -18.28
N LEU A 117 -13.75 7.90 -17.66
CA LEU A 117 -12.59 7.34 -18.35
C LEU A 117 -12.73 5.83 -18.62
N GLY A 118 -13.86 5.24 -18.25
CA GLY A 118 -14.12 3.82 -18.44
C GLY A 118 -13.41 2.92 -17.40
N ALA A 119 -13.01 3.47 -16.26
CA ALA A 119 -12.40 2.67 -15.21
C ALA A 119 -13.43 1.76 -14.52
N ALA A 120 -13.05 0.53 -14.25
CA ALA A 120 -13.87 -0.45 -13.56
C ALA A 120 -13.54 -0.53 -12.08
N TRP A 121 -14.57 -0.61 -11.24
CA TRP A 121 -14.41 -0.84 -9.81
C TRP A 121 -13.92 -2.26 -9.52
N ARG A 122 -12.98 -2.37 -8.58
CA ARG A 122 -12.59 -3.64 -7.98
C ARG A 122 -12.49 -3.46 -6.47
N ALA A 123 -13.06 -4.39 -5.72
CA ALA A 123 -12.99 -4.35 -4.25
C ALA A 123 -11.53 -4.43 -3.77
N CYS A 124 -11.17 -3.55 -2.85
CA CYS A 124 -9.82 -3.53 -2.28
C CYS A 124 -9.57 -4.80 -1.46
N GLN A 125 -8.46 -5.48 -1.74
CA GLN A 125 -7.99 -6.59 -0.94
C GLN A 125 -7.00 -6.07 0.08
N LEU A 126 -7.31 -6.28 1.36
CA LEU A 126 -6.40 -5.94 2.45
C LEU A 126 -5.36 -7.02 2.66
N PRO A 127 -4.13 -6.65 3.05
CA PRO A 127 -3.12 -7.63 3.41
C PRO A 127 -3.55 -8.39 4.68
N ARG A 128 -3.10 -9.63 4.78
CA ARG A 128 -3.30 -10.43 5.99
C ARG A 128 -2.39 -9.88 7.07
N VAL A 129 -2.97 -9.54 8.21
CA VAL A 129 -2.26 -8.91 9.33
C VAL A 129 -1.17 -9.83 9.90
N ASP A 130 -1.42 -11.13 9.92
CA ASP A 130 -0.47 -12.14 10.38
C ASP A 130 0.78 -12.25 9.48
N ALA A 131 0.71 -11.84 8.22
CA ALA A 131 1.87 -11.80 7.33
C ALA A 131 2.95 -10.81 7.81
N TRP A 132 2.61 -9.86 8.67
CA TRP A 132 3.56 -8.91 9.24
C TRP A 132 4.03 -9.30 10.63
N ALA A 133 3.40 -10.27 11.24
CA ALA A 133 3.85 -10.79 12.52
C ALA A 133 5.18 -11.48 12.30
N ILE A 134 6.25 -10.89 12.80
CA ILE A 134 7.49 -11.63 12.99
C ILE A 134 7.15 -12.71 14.02
N PRO A 135 7.34 -13.98 13.72
CA PRO A 135 7.21 -15.01 14.75
C PRO A 135 8.08 -14.56 15.92
N ARG A 136 7.47 -14.39 17.08
CA ARG A 136 8.27 -14.19 18.30
C ARG A 136 9.13 -15.44 18.40
N VAL A 137 10.41 -15.29 18.10
CA VAL A 137 11.37 -16.34 18.44
C VAL A 137 11.27 -16.45 19.96
N ALA A 138 10.77 -17.59 20.43
CA ALA A 138 10.81 -17.89 21.84
C ALA A 138 12.27 -17.85 22.24
N HIS A 139 12.65 -16.84 23.00
CA HIS A 139 13.95 -16.83 23.66
C HIS A 139 13.90 -17.92 24.74
N THR A 140 14.46 -19.03 24.42
CA THR A 140 14.76 -20.03 25.41
C THR A 140 15.99 -19.60 26.20
#